data_f5b9441b1ba50b516f01a4a53c50fa52
#
_entry.id   f5b9441b1ba50b516f01a4a53c50fa52
#
_cell.length_a   1.000
_cell.length_b   1.000
_cell.length_c   1.000
_cell.angle_alpha   90.00
_cell.angle_beta   90.00
_cell.angle_gamma   90.00
#
_symmetry.space_group_name_H-M   'P 1'
#
loop_
_entity.id
_entity.type
_entity.pdbx_description
1 polymer ?
#
loop_
_entity_poly.entity_id
_entity_poly.type
_entity_poly.pdbx_seq_one_letter_code
_entity_poly.pdbx_strand_id
1 'polypeptide(L)'
;MYIYKITHKSTHQCYIGQTTNIMQRWLQHISSQDSPIQRAIQEEGICSFTFEVVEECSETNSDERENYWINYYHAYEAGYNTNSGNFSSKNLGEGTKPSIAKKNRSGVNSPDGVDAYDPDTGKLVAHYASIADANRALGKEGTGNISAVCRGRGKTAYGYVWRYTTPQEN
;
A
#
# COMPACT_ATOMS: atom_id res chain seq x y z
N MET A 1 4.25 -2.16 -18.42
CA MET A 1 3.56 -2.89 -17.33
C MET A 1 2.55 -1.96 -16.69
N TYR A 2 1.36 -2.45 -16.37
CA TYR A 2 0.30 -1.68 -15.69
C TYR A 2 0.12 -2.21 -14.29
N ILE A 3 0.02 -1.32 -13.32
CA ILE A 3 -0.48 -1.63 -11.97
C ILE A 3 -1.97 -1.27 -11.97
N TYR A 4 -2.81 -2.18 -11.54
CA TYR A 4 -4.26 -1.98 -11.53
C TYR A 4 -4.84 -2.28 -10.14
N LYS A 5 -6.00 -1.69 -9.89
CA LYS A 5 -6.76 -1.87 -8.67
C LYS A 5 -8.17 -2.36 -8.99
N ILE A 6 -8.64 -3.34 -8.24
CA ILE A 6 -10.04 -3.78 -8.22
C ILE A 6 -10.58 -3.39 -6.85
N THR A 7 -11.66 -2.61 -6.80
CA THR A 7 -12.23 -2.13 -5.53
C THR A 7 -13.68 -2.59 -5.43
N HIS A 8 -14.04 -3.16 -4.31
CA HIS A 8 -15.41 -3.48 -3.95
C HIS A 8 -16.16 -2.19 -3.56
N LYS A 9 -17.28 -1.88 -4.23
CA LYS A 9 -17.96 -0.58 -4.12
C LYS A 9 -18.53 -0.29 -2.73
N SER A 10 -19.04 -1.29 -2.02
CA SER A 10 -19.67 -1.09 -0.71
C SER A 10 -18.70 -1.19 0.46
N THR A 11 -17.71 -2.10 0.40
CA THR A 11 -16.75 -2.31 1.50
C THR A 11 -15.48 -1.50 1.35
N HIS A 12 -15.21 -0.96 0.15
CA HIS A 12 -13.96 -0.29 -0.22
C HIS A 12 -12.70 -1.16 -0.10
N GLN A 13 -12.86 -2.45 0.15
CA GLN A 13 -11.76 -3.41 0.10
C GLN A 13 -11.23 -3.51 -1.33
N CYS A 14 -9.93 -3.63 -1.48
CA CYS A 14 -9.34 -3.66 -2.80
C CYS A 14 -8.32 -4.78 -2.99
N TYR A 15 -8.03 -5.05 -4.26
CA TYR A 15 -6.97 -5.90 -4.75
C TYR A 15 -6.06 -5.08 -5.66
N ILE A 16 -4.77 -5.23 -5.50
CA ILE A 16 -3.75 -4.66 -6.39
C ILE A 16 -3.07 -5.79 -7.15
N GLY A 17 -2.82 -5.56 -8.43
CA GLY A 17 -2.10 -6.51 -9.28
C GLY A 17 -1.36 -5.80 -10.40
N GLN A 18 -0.48 -6.55 -11.09
CA GLN A 18 0.25 -6.08 -12.25
C GLN A 18 -0.05 -6.93 -13.48
N THR A 19 0.04 -6.32 -14.65
CA THR A 19 -0.16 -7.02 -15.93
C THR A 19 0.41 -6.23 -17.10
N THR A 20 0.78 -6.93 -18.16
CA THR A 20 1.07 -6.32 -19.48
C THR A 20 -0.18 -6.17 -20.33
N ASN A 21 -1.25 -6.92 -20.02
CA ASN A 21 -2.49 -6.93 -20.79
C ASN A 21 -3.71 -6.81 -19.87
N ILE A 22 -4.22 -5.59 -19.74
CA ILE A 22 -5.34 -5.24 -18.87
C ILE A 22 -6.61 -6.03 -19.18
N MET A 23 -6.98 -6.15 -20.48
CA MET A 23 -8.20 -6.83 -20.88
C MET A 23 -8.14 -8.32 -20.56
N GLN A 24 -7.05 -8.97 -20.90
CA GLN A 24 -6.87 -10.39 -20.60
C GLN A 24 -6.89 -10.66 -19.09
N ARG A 25 -6.24 -9.79 -18.32
CA ARG A 25 -6.19 -9.93 -16.85
C ARG A 25 -7.57 -9.73 -16.22
N TRP A 26 -8.35 -8.77 -16.72
CA TRP A 26 -9.72 -8.55 -16.26
C TRP A 26 -10.60 -9.76 -16.54
N LEU A 27 -10.55 -10.29 -17.78
CA LEU A 27 -11.29 -11.51 -18.12
C LEU A 27 -10.90 -12.70 -17.24
N GLN A 28 -9.62 -12.84 -16.89
CA GLN A 28 -9.14 -13.88 -16.00
C GLN A 28 -9.73 -13.73 -14.58
N HIS A 29 -9.85 -12.51 -14.06
CA HIS A 29 -10.50 -12.28 -12.76
C HIS A 29 -11.98 -12.66 -12.75
N ILE A 30 -12.66 -12.49 -13.87
CA ILE A 30 -14.09 -12.83 -14.01
C ILE A 30 -14.29 -14.34 -14.19
N SER A 31 -13.38 -15.06 -14.82
CA SER A 31 -13.57 -16.46 -15.23
C SER A 31 -12.98 -17.49 -14.26
N SER A 32 -12.15 -17.09 -13.29
CA SER A 32 -11.49 -17.98 -12.33
C SER A 32 -12.01 -17.79 -10.91
N GLN A 33 -11.67 -18.74 -10.01
CA GLN A 33 -12.02 -18.71 -8.57
C GLN A 33 -10.80 -19.01 -7.67
N ASP A 34 -9.60 -18.86 -8.21
CA ASP A 34 -8.36 -19.31 -7.55
C ASP A 34 -7.93 -18.36 -6.42
N SER A 35 -8.33 -17.09 -6.48
CA SER A 35 -7.92 -16.07 -5.51
C SER A 35 -9.13 -15.47 -4.76
N PRO A 36 -8.90 -14.84 -3.59
CA PRO A 36 -9.97 -14.20 -2.83
C PRO A 36 -10.78 -13.18 -3.62
N ILE A 37 -10.13 -12.32 -4.43
CA ILE A 37 -10.82 -11.34 -5.25
C ILE A 37 -11.68 -12.00 -6.33
N GLN A 38 -11.20 -13.09 -6.95
CA GLN A 38 -11.94 -13.81 -7.96
C GLN A 38 -13.19 -14.47 -7.38
N ARG A 39 -13.09 -15.09 -6.20
CA ARG A 39 -14.25 -15.64 -5.49
C ARG A 39 -15.27 -14.56 -5.15
N ALA A 40 -14.82 -13.43 -4.61
CA ALA A 40 -15.69 -12.30 -4.31
C ALA A 40 -16.44 -11.77 -5.54
N ILE A 41 -15.76 -11.67 -6.69
CA ILE A 41 -16.38 -11.27 -7.97
C ILE A 41 -17.45 -12.28 -8.42
N GLN A 42 -17.20 -13.58 -8.22
CA GLN A 42 -18.18 -14.64 -8.57
C GLN A 42 -19.39 -14.62 -7.64
N GLU A 43 -19.20 -14.40 -6.34
CA GLU A 43 -20.24 -14.42 -5.33
C GLU A 43 -21.13 -13.18 -5.40
N GLU A 44 -20.54 -11.99 -5.56
CA GLU A 44 -21.24 -10.71 -5.48
C GLU A 44 -21.52 -10.06 -6.84
N GLY A 45 -20.98 -10.65 -7.90
CA GLY A 45 -21.13 -10.19 -9.28
C GLY A 45 -20.20 -9.03 -9.63
N ILE A 46 -19.84 -8.99 -10.93
CA ILE A 46 -18.89 -8.01 -11.48
C ILE A 46 -19.33 -6.54 -11.25
N CYS A 47 -20.65 -6.29 -11.21
CA CYS A 47 -21.20 -4.94 -11.01
C CYS A 47 -20.91 -4.37 -9.61
N SER A 48 -20.53 -5.21 -8.65
CA SER A 48 -20.16 -4.80 -7.30
C SER A 48 -18.73 -4.27 -7.19
N PHE A 49 -17.96 -4.36 -8.28
CA PHE A 49 -16.55 -3.97 -8.32
C PHE A 49 -16.30 -2.87 -9.34
N THR A 50 -15.25 -2.08 -9.09
CA THR A 50 -14.62 -1.19 -10.08
C THR A 50 -13.24 -1.73 -10.41
N PHE A 51 -12.83 -1.56 -11.67
CA PHE A 51 -11.50 -1.91 -12.16
C PHE A 51 -10.85 -0.67 -12.76
N GLU A 52 -9.67 -0.32 -12.27
CA GLU A 52 -8.95 0.87 -12.72
C GLU A 52 -7.44 0.62 -12.80
N VAL A 53 -6.77 1.31 -13.74
CA VAL A 53 -5.32 1.36 -13.81
C VAL A 53 -4.85 2.49 -12.90
N VAL A 54 -3.98 2.19 -11.93
CA VAL A 54 -3.44 3.18 -10.99
C VAL A 54 -2.08 3.70 -11.41
N GLU A 55 -1.33 2.91 -12.19
CA GLU A 55 -0.01 3.34 -12.69
C GLU A 55 0.40 2.56 -13.93
N GLU A 56 1.17 3.21 -14.81
CA GLU A 56 1.96 2.57 -15.85
C GLU A 56 3.44 2.67 -15.51
N CYS A 57 4.16 1.54 -15.51
CA CYS A 57 5.57 1.47 -15.12
C CYS A 57 6.37 0.56 -16.06
N SER A 58 7.70 0.57 -15.93
CA SER A 58 8.56 -0.38 -16.63
C SER A 58 8.44 -1.78 -16.03
N GLU A 59 8.74 -2.82 -16.80
CA GLU A 59 8.77 -4.20 -16.29
C GLU A 59 9.80 -4.39 -15.17
N THR A 60 10.89 -3.62 -15.23
CA THR A 60 11.99 -3.71 -14.24
C THR A 60 11.60 -3.24 -12.85
N ASN A 61 10.63 -2.34 -12.74
CA ASN A 61 10.18 -1.79 -11.43
C ASN A 61 8.77 -2.27 -11.07
N SER A 62 8.15 -3.13 -11.90
CA SER A 62 6.74 -3.49 -11.69
C SER A 62 6.46 -4.13 -10.34
N ASP A 63 7.35 -5.02 -9.85
CA ASP A 63 7.22 -5.65 -8.53
C ASP A 63 7.33 -4.62 -7.40
N GLU A 64 8.22 -3.65 -7.53
CA GLU A 64 8.38 -2.57 -6.55
C GLU A 64 7.13 -1.68 -6.54
N ARG A 65 6.59 -1.35 -7.71
CA ARG A 65 5.39 -0.52 -7.84
C ARG A 65 4.13 -1.23 -7.36
N GLU A 66 3.97 -2.52 -7.67
CA GLU A 66 2.88 -3.34 -7.13
C GLU A 66 2.93 -3.38 -5.60
N ASN A 67 4.09 -3.68 -5.02
CA ASN A 67 4.32 -3.68 -3.57
C ASN A 67 3.98 -2.34 -2.93
N TYR A 68 4.37 -1.26 -3.60
CA TYR A 68 4.05 0.09 -3.20
C TYR A 68 2.54 0.29 -3.07
N TRP A 69 1.77 -0.03 -4.10
CA TRP A 69 0.33 0.15 -4.13
C TRP A 69 -0.42 -0.81 -3.20
N ILE A 70 0.07 -2.04 -2.99
CA ILE A 70 -0.48 -2.98 -1.99
C ILE A 70 -0.40 -2.35 -0.59
N ASN A 71 0.74 -1.76 -0.24
CA ASN A 71 0.91 -1.11 1.05
C ASN A 71 0.11 0.20 1.16
N TYR A 72 0.06 0.98 0.10
CA TYR A 72 -0.67 2.25 0.04
C TYR A 72 -2.16 2.05 0.31
N TYR A 73 -2.78 1.07 -0.34
CA TYR A 73 -4.20 0.77 -0.19
C TYR A 73 -4.51 -0.24 0.92
N HIS A 74 -3.51 -0.71 1.68
CA HIS A 74 -3.64 -1.79 2.68
C HIS A 74 -4.32 -3.06 2.13
N ALA A 75 -4.07 -3.35 0.86
CA ALA A 75 -4.77 -4.40 0.12
C ALA A 75 -4.45 -5.82 0.64
N TYR A 76 -3.35 -6.00 1.39
CA TYR A 76 -3.01 -7.24 2.08
C TYR A 76 -3.70 -7.35 3.44
N GLU A 77 -3.69 -6.28 4.26
CA GLU A 77 -4.18 -6.32 5.65
C GLU A 77 -5.71 -6.25 5.72
N ALA A 78 -6.34 -5.49 4.82
CA ALA A 78 -7.76 -5.19 4.82
C ALA A 78 -8.46 -5.45 3.47
N GLY A 79 -7.74 -5.97 2.47
CA GLY A 79 -8.25 -6.22 1.12
C GLY A 79 -8.14 -7.68 0.70
N TYR A 80 -8.01 -7.89 -0.60
CA TYR A 80 -8.03 -9.21 -1.24
C TYR A 80 -6.65 -9.74 -1.62
N ASN A 81 -5.55 -9.01 -1.37
CA ASN A 81 -4.21 -9.51 -1.62
C ASN A 81 -3.83 -10.57 -0.57
N THR A 82 -3.29 -11.70 -1.00
CA THR A 82 -2.83 -12.77 -0.11
C THR A 82 -1.36 -12.64 0.29
N ASN A 83 -0.60 -11.83 -0.45
CA ASN A 83 0.80 -11.55 -0.18
C ASN A 83 0.97 -10.07 0.15
N SER A 84 1.81 -9.78 1.14
CA SER A 84 2.19 -8.43 1.55
C SER A 84 3.11 -7.71 0.54
N GLY A 85 3.08 -8.13 -0.74
CA GLY A 85 3.99 -7.62 -1.76
C GLY A 85 5.42 -8.11 -1.56
N ASN A 86 5.61 -9.37 -1.22
CA ASN A 86 6.95 -9.93 -1.12
C ASN A 86 7.58 -10.05 -2.50
N PHE A 87 8.82 -9.60 -2.60
CA PHE A 87 9.74 -9.89 -3.69
C PHE A 87 9.57 -11.34 -4.14
N SER A 88 9.04 -11.51 -5.33
CA SER A 88 8.96 -12.83 -5.93
C SER A 88 10.37 -13.34 -6.18
N SER A 89 10.74 -14.42 -5.51
CA SER A 89 12.05 -15.11 -5.59
C SER A 89 12.30 -15.74 -6.97
N LYS A 90 12.00 -15.04 -8.07
CA LYS A 90 12.18 -15.58 -9.43
C LYS A 90 13.58 -15.41 -10.01
N ASN A 91 14.54 -14.85 -9.25
CA ASN A 91 15.93 -14.71 -9.69
C ASN A 91 16.93 -15.09 -8.60
N LEU A 92 16.74 -16.24 -7.94
CA LEU A 92 17.83 -16.88 -7.23
C LEU A 92 18.20 -18.15 -7.96
N GLY A 93 19.20 -18.03 -8.84
CA GLY A 93 20.02 -19.17 -9.25
C GLY A 93 20.52 -19.86 -7.99
N GLU A 94 20.52 -21.21 -7.99
CA GLU A 94 21.05 -22.04 -6.93
C GLU A 94 22.46 -21.58 -6.54
N GLY A 95 22.63 -21.22 -5.29
CA GLY A 95 23.96 -21.01 -4.71
C GLY A 95 24.08 -19.77 -3.81
N THR A 96 23.99 -20.01 -2.56
CA THR A 96 24.31 -19.20 -1.39
C THR A 96 23.09 -18.72 -0.58
N LYS A 97 22.90 -19.38 0.58
CA LYS A 97 22.08 -18.82 1.66
C LYS A 97 22.68 -17.49 2.08
N PRO A 98 22.01 -16.34 1.92
CA PRO A 98 22.46 -15.14 2.56
C PRO A 98 22.14 -15.26 4.06
N SER A 99 23.16 -15.12 4.88
CA SER A 99 23.00 -14.85 6.31
C SER A 99 22.00 -13.71 6.48
N ILE A 100 21.04 -13.88 7.38
CA ILE A 100 20.03 -12.89 7.75
C ILE A 100 20.75 -11.70 8.38
N ALA A 101 21.24 -10.78 7.55
CA ALA A 101 21.49 -9.44 8.00
C ALA A 101 20.09 -8.85 8.29
N LYS A 102 19.84 -8.52 9.55
CA LYS A 102 18.69 -7.76 10.00
C LYS A 102 18.64 -6.46 9.20
N LYS A 103 17.99 -6.49 8.03
CA LYS A 103 17.74 -5.29 7.24
C LYS A 103 16.74 -4.47 8.03
N ASN A 104 17.19 -3.34 8.53
CA ASN A 104 16.36 -2.33 9.16
C ASN A 104 15.05 -2.21 8.36
N ARG A 105 13.93 -2.47 9.03
CA ARG A 105 12.61 -2.10 8.55
C ARG A 105 12.54 -0.56 8.56
N SER A 106 13.13 0.05 7.57
CA SER A 106 12.88 1.46 7.26
C SER A 106 11.42 1.55 6.88
N GLY A 107 10.71 2.39 7.62
CA GLY A 107 9.27 2.48 7.62
C GLY A 107 8.66 2.59 6.23
N VAL A 108 7.41 2.16 6.16
CA VAL A 108 6.50 2.46 5.05
C VAL A 108 6.60 3.96 4.80
N ASN A 109 7.36 4.34 3.77
CA ASN A 109 7.35 5.71 3.30
C ASN A 109 6.01 5.87 2.57
N SER A 110 5.10 6.67 3.14
CA SER A 110 4.07 7.26 2.32
C SER A 110 4.80 8.04 1.22
N PRO A 111 4.45 7.86 -0.06
CA PRO A 111 5.12 8.57 -1.15
C PRO A 111 4.94 10.08 -1.05
N ASP A 112 3.79 10.48 -0.50
CA ASP A 112 3.39 11.87 -0.36
C ASP A 112 3.68 12.43 1.04
N GLY A 113 4.31 11.63 1.93
CA GLY A 113 4.69 12.07 3.25
C GLY A 113 3.71 11.77 4.36
N VAL A 114 3.79 12.57 5.43
CA VAL A 114 2.91 12.49 6.60
C VAL A 114 2.48 13.87 7.04
N ASP A 115 1.24 13.96 7.48
CA ASP A 115 0.59 15.17 7.94
C ASP A 115 0.37 15.13 9.45
N ALA A 116 0.73 16.21 10.14
CA ALA A 116 0.47 16.42 11.54
C ALA A 116 -0.78 17.28 11.73
N TYR A 117 -1.73 16.81 12.50
CA TYR A 117 -2.96 17.52 12.83
C TYR A 117 -3.00 17.82 14.33
N ASP A 118 -3.54 18.97 14.66
CA ASP A 118 -3.83 19.34 16.04
C ASP A 118 -4.93 18.43 16.61
N PRO A 119 -4.76 17.80 17.78
CA PRO A 119 -5.68 16.82 18.32
C PRO A 119 -7.03 17.40 18.76
N ASP A 120 -7.08 18.69 19.12
CA ASP A 120 -8.26 19.35 19.66
C ASP A 120 -9.10 19.98 18.54
N THR A 121 -8.43 20.59 17.55
CA THR A 121 -9.11 21.31 16.46
C THR A 121 -9.23 20.50 15.17
N GLY A 122 -8.44 19.42 15.01
CA GLY A 122 -8.37 18.62 13.80
C GLY A 122 -7.75 19.35 12.61
N LYS A 123 -7.15 20.53 12.79
CA LYS A 123 -6.53 21.31 11.72
C LYS A 123 -5.15 20.78 11.38
N LEU A 124 -4.79 20.84 10.09
CA LEU A 124 -3.45 20.54 9.63
C LEU A 124 -2.46 21.58 10.19
N VAL A 125 -1.44 21.09 10.90
CA VAL A 125 -0.38 21.92 11.50
C VAL A 125 0.86 21.93 10.64
N ALA A 126 1.27 20.77 10.13
CA ALA A 126 2.48 20.64 9.31
C ALA A 126 2.40 19.41 8.38
N HIS A 127 3.08 19.52 7.26
CA HIS A 127 3.33 18.44 6.31
C HIS A 127 4.82 18.10 6.27
N TYR A 128 5.16 16.82 6.21
CA TYR A 128 6.54 16.33 6.10
C TYR A 128 6.65 15.29 4.98
N ALA A 129 7.69 15.39 4.18
CA ALA A 129 7.93 14.48 3.07
C ALA A 129 8.16 13.01 3.50
N SER A 130 8.49 12.77 4.78
CA SER A 130 8.62 11.44 5.35
C SER A 130 8.49 11.46 6.86
N ILE A 131 8.23 10.28 7.46
CA ILE A 131 8.29 10.11 8.93
C ILE A 131 9.67 10.47 9.49
N ALA A 132 10.73 10.20 8.72
CA ALA A 132 12.09 10.54 9.14
C ALA A 132 12.29 12.06 9.22
N ASP A 133 11.74 12.82 8.28
CA ASP A 133 11.80 14.28 8.27
C ASP A 133 10.96 14.88 9.41
N ALA A 134 9.78 14.31 9.67
CA ALA A 134 8.95 14.70 10.80
C ALA A 134 9.68 14.49 12.14
N ASN A 135 10.31 13.32 12.32
CA ASN A 135 11.11 13.05 13.54
C ASN A 135 12.28 14.01 13.67
N ARG A 136 13.00 14.28 12.58
CA ARG A 136 14.13 15.21 12.56
C ARG A 136 13.69 16.62 12.94
N ALA A 137 12.58 17.10 12.38
CA ALA A 137 12.01 18.42 12.70
C ALA A 137 11.57 18.54 14.16
N LEU A 138 11.11 17.45 14.76
CA LEU A 138 10.69 17.38 16.16
C LEU A 138 11.85 17.09 17.13
N GLY A 139 13.08 16.89 16.63
CA GLY A 139 14.24 16.53 17.45
C GLY A 139 14.09 15.16 18.12
N LYS A 140 13.40 14.22 17.49
CA LYS A 140 13.12 12.88 18.03
C LYS A 140 13.87 11.81 17.25
N GLU A 141 14.47 10.87 17.96
CA GLU A 141 15.06 9.67 17.37
C GLU A 141 14.03 8.53 17.40
N GLY A 142 13.91 7.81 16.27
CA GLY A 142 13.05 6.63 16.14
C GLY A 142 11.76 6.88 15.35
N THR A 143 11.36 5.88 14.58
CA THR A 143 10.24 5.98 13.62
C THR A 143 8.92 5.39 14.14
N GLY A 144 8.94 4.74 15.31
CA GLY A 144 7.83 3.89 15.76
C GLY A 144 6.55 4.63 16.12
N ASN A 145 6.65 5.79 16.75
CA ASN A 145 5.49 6.46 17.32
C ASN A 145 4.58 7.12 16.27
N ILE A 146 5.14 7.86 15.33
CA ILE A 146 4.37 8.49 14.23
C ILE A 146 3.71 7.42 13.37
N SER A 147 4.46 6.39 12.98
CA SER A 147 3.92 5.31 12.16
C SER A 147 2.84 4.49 12.87
N ALA A 148 2.91 4.37 14.19
CA ALA A 148 1.86 3.71 14.97
C ALA A 148 0.55 4.50 14.94
N VAL A 149 0.62 5.82 15.04
CA VAL A 149 -0.56 6.69 14.93
C VAL A 149 -1.14 6.67 13.52
N CYS A 150 -0.31 6.79 12.47
CA CYS A 150 -0.76 6.69 11.07
C CYS A 150 -1.47 5.37 10.75
N ARG A 151 -1.11 4.28 11.46
CA ARG A 151 -1.74 2.95 11.32
C ARG A 151 -2.89 2.68 12.28
N GLY A 152 -3.35 3.70 13.01
CA GLY A 152 -4.44 3.57 13.97
C GLY A 152 -4.10 2.81 15.26
N ARG A 153 -2.81 2.51 15.52
CA ARG A 153 -2.35 1.81 16.73
C ARG A 153 -2.13 2.75 17.94
N GLY A 154 -2.30 4.04 17.73
CA GLY A 154 -2.19 5.07 18.75
C GLY A 154 -3.05 6.28 18.38
N LYS A 155 -3.47 7.07 19.38
CA LYS A 155 -4.28 8.27 19.14
C LYS A 155 -3.43 9.46 18.70
N THR A 156 -2.30 9.67 19.38
CA THR A 156 -1.39 10.80 19.12
C THR A 156 0.07 10.37 19.30
N ALA A 157 0.98 11.08 18.65
CA ALA A 157 2.41 11.02 18.90
C ALA A 157 2.99 12.44 18.89
N TYR A 158 3.82 12.74 19.89
CA TYR A 158 4.47 14.05 20.06
C TYR A 158 3.48 15.23 20.11
N GLY A 159 2.27 14.99 20.61
CA GLY A 159 1.22 16.01 20.72
C GLY A 159 0.34 16.20 19.48
N TYR A 160 0.55 15.41 18.41
CA TYR A 160 -0.19 15.51 17.16
C TYR A 160 -0.88 14.19 16.78
N VAL A 161 -1.99 14.30 16.05
CA VAL A 161 -2.58 13.19 15.30
C VAL A 161 -1.86 13.13 13.95
N TRP A 162 -1.43 11.94 13.55
CA TRP A 162 -0.66 11.74 12.32
C TRP A 162 -1.44 10.92 11.31
N ARG A 163 -1.40 11.36 10.06
CA ARG A 163 -1.97 10.63 8.92
C ARG A 163 -0.97 10.60 7.78
N TYR A 164 -1.00 9.54 6.98
CA TYR A 164 -0.29 9.57 5.71
C TYR A 164 -0.95 10.59 4.80
N THR A 165 -0.15 11.36 4.09
CA THR A 165 -0.66 12.33 3.13
C THR A 165 -1.37 11.57 2.00
N THR A 166 -2.62 11.93 1.73
CA THR A 166 -3.35 11.45 0.54
C THR A 166 -3.10 12.41 -0.60
N PRO A 167 -2.86 11.92 -1.85
CA PRO A 167 -2.77 12.79 -3.01
C PRO A 167 -4.03 13.65 -3.11
N GLN A 168 -3.85 14.95 -3.26
CA GLN A 168 -4.98 15.83 -3.57
C GLN A 168 -5.42 15.50 -5.00
N GLU A 169 -6.65 15.03 -5.16
CA GLU A 169 -7.29 14.98 -6.47
C GLU A 169 -7.45 16.44 -6.98
N ASN A 170 -6.72 16.75 -8.03
CA ASN A 170 -6.94 17.95 -8.84
C ASN A 170 -7.93 17.63 -9.95
#